data_94c584d533681c38ff6cfb768a618861
#
_entry.id   94c584d533681c38ff6cfb768a618861
#
_cell.length_a   1.000
_cell.length_b   1.000
_cell.length_c   1.000
_cell.angle_alpha   90.00
_cell.angle_beta   90.00
_cell.angle_gamma   90.00
#
_symmetry.space_group_name_H-M   'P 1'
#
loop_
_entity.id
_entity.type
_entity.pdbx_description
1 polymer ?
#
loop_
_entity_poly.entity_id
_entity_poly.type
_entity_poly.pdbx_seq_one_letter_code
_entity_poly.pdbx_strand_id
1 'polypeptide(L)'
;MRRAFFIPLLLSAAAVLAQDTPALSAAPAEGAVVRLTVDEAVARAIAASPRLARLSALETAAEAQARGARADRWPQVDLGAGYTRRSEVPELAIFAPTNNPAQPVERIVVFPNIQDNWRVRAGVALPLFTGGRIGGQIEAAEQGRSAAGEDLRAGRADLVFETKNAYWSLVTARESQRVFQETIRAYDAHLADARNRERFGMAARNEVLAVQVERDRVELEGLRAEAAADLAEANLHRLLNLPPLARVDPAEPLEAAALPRPDVEVLVAEAQAGRAERKALAARAAAAEAVTGAERGARLPQVALTGGYTYANPNRDIVPPTADWEDTWDVGVGLSWNVFDGGRRSANEARARSQADAAREQLRELDRWIRLEVTQRALELRTAEARLGVAERSVGSADESRRVASDRYREGVIPSSELLDAEVAHERAALARTEALAALRLTAAGLDRAVGR
;
A
#
# COMPACT_ATOMS: atom_id res chain seq x y z
N MET A 1 21.11 -33.08 -53.96
CA MET A 1 21.74 -31.77 -53.60
C MET A 1 21.08 -31.26 -52.34
N ARG A 2 21.72 -31.47 -51.18
CA ARG A 2 21.22 -31.07 -49.86
C ARG A 2 21.56 -29.61 -49.61
N ARG A 3 20.58 -28.71 -49.51
CA ARG A 3 20.75 -27.36 -49.01
C ARG A 3 20.37 -27.32 -47.53
N ALA A 4 21.37 -27.27 -46.66
CA ALA A 4 21.17 -27.00 -45.25
C ALA A 4 20.83 -25.52 -45.06
N PHE A 5 19.66 -25.19 -44.56
CA PHE A 5 19.32 -23.85 -44.10
C PHE A 5 19.76 -23.69 -42.65
N PHE A 6 20.85 -22.94 -42.46
CA PHE A 6 21.26 -22.44 -41.16
C PHE A 6 20.41 -21.19 -40.79
N ILE A 7 19.60 -21.26 -39.77
CA ILE A 7 18.96 -20.08 -39.17
C ILE A 7 19.89 -19.57 -38.08
N PRO A 8 20.44 -18.35 -38.17
CA PRO A 8 21.22 -17.78 -37.09
C PRO A 8 20.28 -17.32 -35.98
N LEU A 9 20.42 -17.92 -34.80
CA LEU A 9 19.81 -17.47 -33.56
C LEU A 9 20.45 -16.15 -33.13
N LEU A 10 19.77 -15.02 -33.36
CA LEU A 10 20.17 -13.70 -32.88
C LEU A 10 19.89 -13.62 -31.36
N LEU A 11 20.91 -13.89 -30.56
CA LEU A 11 20.93 -13.51 -29.13
C LEU A 11 21.15 -12.00 -29.06
N SER A 12 20.06 -11.23 -28.87
CA SER A 12 20.18 -9.83 -28.49
C SER A 12 20.40 -9.75 -26.97
N ALA A 13 21.64 -9.46 -26.59
CA ALA A 13 21.95 -9.09 -25.20
C ALA A 13 21.27 -7.73 -24.88
N ALA A 14 20.25 -7.75 -24.06
CA ALA A 14 19.68 -6.54 -23.48
C ALA A 14 20.68 -5.94 -22.48
N ALA A 15 21.30 -4.81 -22.85
CA ALA A 15 22.05 -3.99 -21.91
C ALA A 15 21.10 -3.43 -20.85
N VAL A 16 21.26 -3.91 -19.63
CA VAL A 16 20.61 -3.32 -18.45
C VAL A 16 21.27 -1.96 -18.21
N LEU A 17 20.58 -0.89 -18.57
CA LEU A 17 20.91 0.46 -18.14
C LEU A 17 20.71 0.53 -16.63
N ALA A 18 21.81 0.63 -15.90
CA ALA A 18 21.78 0.99 -14.48
C ALA A 18 21.19 2.40 -14.37
N GLN A 19 19.96 2.47 -13.85
CA GLN A 19 19.37 3.73 -13.45
C GLN A 19 20.08 4.19 -12.18
N ASP A 20 20.66 5.39 -12.23
CA ASP A 20 21.19 6.12 -11.09
C ASP A 20 20.08 6.27 -10.04
N THR A 21 20.11 5.45 -9.01
CA THR A 21 19.34 5.65 -7.78
C THR A 21 19.96 6.84 -7.05
N PRO A 22 19.20 7.89 -6.71
CA PRO A 22 19.74 8.97 -5.88
C PRO A 22 20.25 8.37 -4.57
N ALA A 23 21.50 8.64 -4.24
CA ALA A 23 22.15 8.18 -3.04
C ALA A 23 21.31 8.55 -1.83
N LEU A 24 20.70 7.57 -1.17
CA LEU A 24 20.15 7.70 0.16
C LEU A 24 21.28 8.26 1.05
N SER A 25 21.05 9.45 1.62
CA SER A 25 21.93 10.04 2.64
C SER A 25 22.32 8.93 3.62
N ALA A 26 23.64 8.73 3.81
CA ALA A 26 24.19 7.69 4.65
C ALA A 26 23.44 7.63 6.00
N ALA A 27 23.14 6.42 6.48
CA ALA A 27 22.55 6.24 7.79
C ALA A 27 23.41 6.97 8.84
N PRO A 28 22.82 7.79 9.74
CA PRO A 28 23.59 8.49 10.76
C PRO A 28 24.33 7.47 11.63
N ALA A 29 25.52 7.84 12.07
CA ALA A 29 26.33 7.02 12.99
C ALA A 29 25.56 6.70 14.27
N GLU A 30 25.82 5.55 14.89
CA GLU A 30 25.26 5.19 16.19
C GLU A 30 25.56 6.31 17.20
N GLY A 31 24.50 6.80 17.90
CA GLY A 31 24.60 7.89 18.88
C GLY A 31 24.53 9.31 18.29
N ALA A 32 24.34 9.48 16.99
CA ALA A 32 24.17 10.79 16.39
C ALA A 32 22.81 11.42 16.75
N VAL A 33 22.82 12.71 17.12
CA VAL A 33 21.60 13.49 17.26
C VAL A 33 21.16 13.95 15.88
N VAL A 34 19.97 13.50 15.47
CA VAL A 34 19.37 13.82 14.17
C VAL A 34 18.32 14.90 14.39
N ARG A 35 18.65 16.13 14.04
CA ARG A 35 17.69 17.25 14.09
C ARG A 35 16.87 17.27 12.81
N LEU A 36 15.53 17.23 12.94
CA LEU A 36 14.60 17.12 11.81
C LEU A 36 13.39 18.05 11.99
N THR A 37 12.98 18.67 10.89
CA THR A 37 11.65 19.27 10.75
C THR A 37 10.61 18.16 10.47
N VAL A 38 9.32 18.49 10.58
CA VAL A 38 8.24 17.53 10.26
C VAL A 38 8.30 17.09 8.79
N ASP A 39 8.63 18.00 7.88
CA ASP A 39 8.71 17.69 6.44
C ASP A 39 9.90 16.80 6.10
N GLU A 40 11.06 17.02 6.74
CA GLU A 40 12.23 16.15 6.59
C GLU A 40 11.97 14.75 7.16
N ALA A 41 11.27 14.65 8.29
CA ALA A 41 10.84 13.38 8.86
C ALA A 41 9.91 12.63 7.89
N VAL A 42 8.92 13.31 7.29
CA VAL A 42 8.02 12.75 6.29
C VAL A 42 8.80 12.28 5.05
N ALA A 43 9.69 13.11 4.51
CA ALA A 43 10.50 12.74 3.34
C ALA A 43 11.33 11.48 3.61
N ARG A 44 11.97 11.39 4.78
CA ARG A 44 12.77 10.24 5.19
C ARG A 44 11.91 8.99 5.40
N ALA A 45 10.75 9.12 6.04
CA ALA A 45 9.82 8.00 6.23
C ALA A 45 9.36 7.43 4.88
N ILE A 46 9.04 8.29 3.90
CA ILE A 46 8.66 7.87 2.56
C ILE A 46 9.80 7.11 1.88
N ALA A 47 11.03 7.61 1.95
CA ALA A 47 12.19 6.98 1.31
C ALA A 47 12.57 5.63 1.94
N ALA A 48 12.34 5.45 3.24
CA ALA A 48 12.76 4.27 4.00
C ALA A 48 11.64 3.23 4.24
N SER A 49 10.42 3.48 3.79
CA SER A 49 9.23 2.69 4.16
C SER A 49 9.14 1.33 3.47
N PRO A 50 9.24 0.19 4.18
CA PRO A 50 8.98 -1.13 3.62
C PRO A 50 7.51 -1.30 3.17
N ARG A 51 6.56 -0.57 3.81
CA ARG A 51 5.15 -0.57 3.42
C ARG A 51 4.97 0.00 2.01
N LEU A 52 5.62 1.12 1.69
CA LEU A 52 5.57 1.71 0.36
C LEU A 52 6.30 0.86 -0.67
N ALA A 53 7.45 0.29 -0.33
CA ALA A 53 8.16 -0.65 -1.20
C ALA A 53 7.28 -1.86 -1.56
N ARG A 54 6.55 -2.43 -0.59
CA ARG A 54 5.58 -3.50 -0.85
C ARG A 54 4.45 -3.07 -1.78
N LEU A 55 3.86 -1.89 -1.57
CA LEU A 55 2.78 -1.37 -2.42
C LEU A 55 3.27 -1.08 -3.85
N SER A 56 4.47 -0.54 -4.01
CA SER A 56 5.12 -0.35 -5.33
C SER A 56 5.38 -1.67 -6.04
N ALA A 57 5.80 -2.72 -5.31
CA ALA A 57 5.96 -4.06 -5.89
C ALA A 57 4.60 -4.63 -6.36
N LEU A 58 3.51 -4.38 -5.62
CA LEU A 58 2.15 -4.79 -6.03
C LEU A 58 1.67 -4.02 -7.26
N GLU A 59 1.98 -2.72 -7.37
CA GLU A 59 1.71 -1.93 -8.58
C GLU A 59 2.47 -2.50 -9.79
N THR A 60 3.76 -2.81 -9.64
CA THR A 60 4.58 -3.45 -10.68
C THR A 60 4.00 -4.82 -11.09
N ALA A 61 3.51 -5.60 -10.14
CA ALA A 61 2.86 -6.88 -10.41
C ALA A 61 1.55 -6.69 -11.21
N ALA A 62 0.73 -5.71 -10.85
CA ALA A 62 -0.50 -5.39 -11.58
C ALA A 62 -0.19 -4.86 -13.00
N GLU A 63 0.89 -4.10 -13.18
CA GLU A 63 1.36 -3.68 -14.49
C GLU A 63 1.80 -4.87 -15.36
N ALA A 64 2.53 -5.83 -14.78
CA ALA A 64 2.90 -7.06 -15.47
C ALA A 64 1.66 -7.88 -15.85
N GLN A 65 0.65 -7.94 -14.99
CA GLN A 65 -0.63 -8.59 -15.29
C GLN A 65 -1.37 -7.91 -16.46
N ALA A 66 -1.41 -6.59 -16.51
CA ALA A 66 -2.01 -5.85 -17.61
C ALA A 66 -1.25 -6.06 -18.92
N ARG A 67 0.09 -6.14 -18.88
CA ARG A 67 0.92 -6.50 -20.04
C ARG A 67 0.62 -7.92 -20.51
N GLY A 68 0.50 -8.88 -19.58
CA GLY A 68 0.13 -10.27 -19.90
C GLY A 68 -1.26 -10.35 -20.58
N ALA A 69 -2.25 -9.65 -20.02
CA ALA A 69 -3.59 -9.61 -20.62
C ALA A 69 -3.59 -9.01 -22.04
N ARG A 70 -2.77 -8.00 -22.31
CA ARG A 70 -2.61 -7.44 -23.66
C ARG A 70 -1.94 -8.44 -24.60
N ALA A 71 -1.05 -9.29 -24.10
CA ALA A 71 -0.37 -10.31 -24.90
C ALA A 71 -1.34 -11.36 -25.45
N ASP A 72 -2.48 -11.59 -24.83
CA ASP A 72 -3.52 -12.51 -25.33
C ASP A 72 -4.13 -12.12 -26.70
N ARG A 73 -3.89 -10.88 -27.17
CA ARG A 73 -4.27 -10.44 -28.53
C ARG A 73 -3.27 -10.85 -29.60
N TRP A 74 -2.05 -11.22 -29.21
CA TRP A 74 -0.97 -11.53 -30.14
C TRP A 74 -0.96 -13.02 -30.51
N PRO A 75 -0.33 -13.39 -31.66
CA PRO A 75 -0.15 -14.78 -31.99
C PRO A 75 0.59 -15.52 -30.86
N GLN A 76 0.04 -16.65 -30.46
CA GLN A 76 0.70 -17.57 -29.54
C GLN A 76 1.41 -18.63 -30.40
N VAL A 77 2.70 -18.83 -30.12
CA VAL A 77 3.55 -19.82 -30.82
C VAL A 77 3.92 -20.89 -29.82
N ASP A 78 3.62 -22.15 -30.18
CA ASP A 78 3.98 -23.32 -29.38
C ASP A 78 4.92 -24.24 -30.19
N LEU A 79 5.85 -24.86 -29.47
CA LEU A 79 6.72 -25.89 -30.02
C LEU A 79 6.62 -27.15 -29.16
N GLY A 80 6.23 -28.24 -29.79
CA GLY A 80 6.09 -29.53 -29.13
C GLY A 80 6.93 -30.60 -29.82
N ALA A 81 7.57 -31.45 -29.03
CA ALA A 81 8.23 -32.64 -29.52
C ALA A 81 7.76 -33.86 -28.73
N GLY A 82 7.57 -34.98 -29.42
CA GLY A 82 7.08 -36.21 -28.80
C GLY A 82 7.61 -37.45 -29.46
N TYR A 83 7.79 -38.49 -28.66
CA TYR A 83 8.05 -39.86 -29.11
C TYR A 83 6.93 -40.75 -28.56
N THR A 84 6.42 -41.60 -29.47
CA THR A 84 5.40 -42.60 -29.10
C THR A 84 5.74 -43.93 -29.72
N ARG A 85 5.94 -44.96 -28.90
CA ARG A 85 5.99 -46.35 -29.39
C ARG A 85 4.59 -46.93 -29.39
N ARG A 86 4.17 -47.42 -30.57
CA ARG A 86 2.86 -48.06 -30.76
C ARG A 86 2.99 -49.58 -30.64
N SER A 87 1.90 -50.23 -30.31
CA SER A 87 1.80 -51.71 -30.42
C SER A 87 1.90 -52.12 -31.87
N GLU A 88 2.30 -53.35 -32.06
CA GLU A 88 2.25 -54.00 -33.39
C GLU A 88 0.80 -54.08 -33.89
N VAL A 89 0.60 -53.68 -35.14
CA VAL A 89 -0.72 -53.77 -35.82
C VAL A 89 -0.50 -54.45 -37.20
N PRO A 90 -1.46 -55.31 -37.67
CA PRO A 90 -1.35 -55.91 -39.00
C PRO A 90 -1.19 -54.87 -40.09
N GLU A 91 -0.31 -55.12 -41.04
CA GLU A 91 -0.13 -54.26 -42.24
C GLU A 91 -1.36 -54.39 -43.14
N LEU A 92 -1.82 -53.24 -43.65
CA LEU A 92 -2.78 -53.22 -44.74
C LEU A 92 -2.07 -53.14 -46.05
N ALA A 93 -2.19 -54.22 -46.88
CA ALA A 93 -1.63 -54.26 -48.24
C ALA A 93 -2.74 -54.48 -49.23
N ILE A 94 -2.60 -53.84 -50.41
CA ILE A 94 -3.43 -54.08 -51.59
C ILE A 94 -2.60 -54.77 -52.66
N PHE A 95 -3.27 -55.55 -53.51
CA PHE A 95 -2.65 -56.21 -54.62
C PHE A 95 -3.04 -55.51 -55.89
N ALA A 96 -2.11 -54.89 -56.61
CA ALA A 96 -2.33 -54.17 -57.83
C ALA A 96 -1.81 -54.94 -59.02
N PRO A 97 -2.52 -55.04 -60.17
CA PRO A 97 -1.99 -55.66 -61.37
C PRO A 97 -0.82 -54.84 -61.92
N THR A 98 0.22 -55.51 -62.37
CA THR A 98 1.39 -54.88 -63.01
C THR A 98 1.45 -55.27 -64.52
N ASN A 99 2.14 -54.46 -65.31
CA ASN A 99 2.37 -54.77 -66.73
C ASN A 99 3.55 -55.74 -66.94
N ASN A 100 4.11 -56.33 -65.91
CA ASN A 100 5.19 -57.29 -65.94
C ASN A 100 4.62 -58.73 -65.95
N PRO A 101 4.76 -59.53 -67.04
CA PRO A 101 4.22 -60.88 -67.11
C PRO A 101 4.86 -61.84 -66.11
N ALA A 102 6.06 -61.56 -65.61
CA ALA A 102 6.75 -62.36 -64.61
C ALA A 102 6.27 -62.07 -63.17
N GLN A 103 5.61 -60.92 -62.92
CA GLN A 103 5.04 -60.55 -61.67
C GLN A 103 3.67 -59.82 -61.92
N PRO A 104 2.63 -60.57 -62.20
CA PRO A 104 1.36 -59.95 -62.65
C PRO A 104 0.62 -59.16 -61.56
N VAL A 105 1.03 -59.31 -60.29
CA VAL A 105 0.42 -58.63 -59.12
C VAL A 105 1.55 -58.18 -58.20
N GLU A 106 1.53 -56.89 -57.84
CA GLU A 106 2.42 -56.29 -56.87
C GLU A 106 1.68 -56.06 -55.56
N ARG A 107 2.31 -56.40 -54.42
CA ARG A 107 1.83 -56.11 -53.09
C ARG A 107 2.26 -54.71 -52.69
N ILE A 108 1.36 -53.78 -52.64
CA ILE A 108 1.57 -52.41 -52.18
C ILE A 108 1.12 -52.31 -50.72
N VAL A 109 2.03 -52.04 -49.78
CA VAL A 109 1.67 -51.84 -48.38
C VAL A 109 1.22 -50.39 -48.21
N VAL A 110 -0.07 -50.20 -47.91
CA VAL A 110 -0.69 -48.87 -47.74
C VAL A 110 -0.49 -48.34 -46.34
N PHE A 111 -0.55 -49.24 -45.34
CA PHE A 111 -0.25 -48.89 -43.95
C PHE A 111 0.76 -49.84 -43.36
N PRO A 112 2.05 -49.47 -43.36
CA PRO A 112 3.14 -50.27 -42.78
C PRO A 112 3.05 -50.23 -41.26
N ASN A 113 3.57 -51.31 -40.60
CA ASN A 113 3.66 -51.43 -39.17
C ASN A 113 4.90 -50.66 -38.64
N ILE A 114 4.82 -49.34 -38.54
CA ILE A 114 5.88 -48.51 -37.99
C ILE A 114 5.55 -48.22 -36.54
N GLN A 115 6.30 -48.84 -35.61
CA GLN A 115 6.04 -48.75 -34.15
C GLN A 115 6.61 -47.47 -33.58
N ASP A 116 7.78 -47.03 -33.97
CA ASP A 116 8.42 -45.84 -33.41
C ASP A 116 7.97 -44.60 -34.15
N ASN A 117 7.42 -43.64 -33.41
CA ASN A 117 6.83 -42.42 -33.96
C ASN A 117 7.44 -41.19 -33.26
N TRP A 118 8.15 -40.40 -34.05
CA TRP A 118 8.72 -39.15 -33.62
C TRP A 118 7.98 -38.00 -34.28
N ARG A 119 7.68 -36.94 -33.49
CA ARG A 119 7.01 -35.76 -34.02
C ARG A 119 7.59 -34.52 -33.40
N VAL A 120 7.87 -33.52 -34.20
CA VAL A 120 8.11 -32.14 -33.82
C VAL A 120 7.08 -31.28 -34.51
N ARG A 121 6.37 -30.46 -33.72
CA ARG A 121 5.33 -29.55 -34.25
C ARG A 121 5.57 -28.14 -33.73
N ALA A 122 5.61 -27.16 -34.64
CA ALA A 122 5.47 -25.75 -34.35
C ALA A 122 4.05 -25.31 -34.69
N GLY A 123 3.33 -24.75 -33.72
CA GLY A 123 1.97 -24.25 -33.89
C GLY A 123 1.91 -22.73 -33.71
N VAL A 124 1.01 -22.07 -34.41
CA VAL A 124 0.66 -20.66 -34.18
C VAL A 124 -0.86 -20.52 -34.12
N ALA A 125 -1.32 -19.77 -33.11
CA ALA A 125 -2.73 -19.45 -32.97
C ALA A 125 -2.92 -17.94 -32.73
N LEU A 126 -3.74 -17.28 -33.54
CA LEU A 126 -4.07 -15.86 -33.42
C LEU A 126 -5.59 -15.71 -33.25
N PRO A 127 -6.08 -15.20 -32.11
CA PRO A 127 -7.50 -14.92 -31.96
C PRO A 127 -7.89 -13.70 -32.81
N LEU A 128 -8.78 -13.92 -33.80
CA LEU A 128 -9.29 -12.87 -34.68
C LEU A 128 -10.54 -12.21 -34.07
N PHE A 129 -11.41 -13.02 -33.45
CA PHE A 129 -12.63 -12.57 -32.81
C PHE A 129 -12.94 -13.43 -31.59
N THR A 130 -13.16 -12.79 -30.43
CA THR A 130 -13.46 -13.46 -29.17
C THR A 130 -14.71 -12.93 -28.49
N GLY A 131 -15.61 -12.28 -29.25
CA GLY A 131 -16.82 -11.68 -28.72
C GLY A 131 -16.62 -10.51 -27.77
N GLY A 132 -15.40 -9.93 -27.70
CA GLY A 132 -15.01 -8.93 -26.71
C GLY A 132 -14.40 -9.49 -25.42
N ARG A 133 -14.31 -10.83 -25.25
CA ARG A 133 -13.78 -11.48 -24.05
C ARG A 133 -12.37 -11.00 -23.71
N ILE A 134 -11.42 -11.07 -24.65
CA ILE A 134 -10.05 -10.60 -24.48
C ILE A 134 -10.03 -9.09 -24.19
N GLY A 135 -10.84 -8.29 -24.89
CA GLY A 135 -10.95 -6.85 -24.66
C GLY A 135 -11.39 -6.52 -23.24
N GLY A 136 -12.42 -7.20 -22.72
CA GLY A 136 -12.88 -7.02 -21.35
C GLY A 136 -11.87 -7.48 -20.30
N GLN A 137 -11.10 -8.55 -20.58
CA GLN A 137 -10.03 -9.00 -19.69
C GLN A 137 -8.87 -8.00 -19.62
N ILE A 138 -8.50 -7.39 -20.77
CA ILE A 138 -7.48 -6.34 -20.80
C ILE A 138 -7.95 -5.12 -20.02
N GLU A 139 -9.18 -4.66 -20.26
CA GLU A 139 -9.75 -3.51 -19.54
C GLU A 139 -9.78 -3.78 -18.03
N ALA A 140 -10.22 -4.96 -17.60
CA ALA A 140 -10.22 -5.34 -16.20
C ALA A 140 -8.81 -5.30 -15.58
N ALA A 141 -7.80 -5.79 -16.31
CA ALA A 141 -6.42 -5.77 -15.84
C ALA A 141 -5.83 -4.33 -15.80
N GLU A 142 -6.18 -3.47 -16.75
CA GLU A 142 -5.77 -2.06 -16.77
C GLU A 142 -6.40 -1.28 -15.61
N GLN A 143 -7.68 -1.51 -15.34
CA GLN A 143 -8.35 -0.93 -14.16
C GLN A 143 -7.76 -1.48 -12.86
N GLY A 144 -7.39 -2.76 -12.82
CA GLY A 144 -6.66 -3.36 -11.71
C GLY A 144 -5.30 -2.69 -11.44
N ARG A 145 -4.54 -2.38 -12.52
CA ARG A 145 -3.31 -1.60 -12.43
C ARG A 145 -3.57 -0.19 -11.89
N SER A 146 -4.60 0.48 -12.40
CA SER A 146 -4.99 1.81 -11.91
C SER A 146 -5.32 1.78 -10.42
N ALA A 147 -6.07 0.77 -9.96
CA ALA A 147 -6.38 0.58 -8.55
C ALA A 147 -5.13 0.39 -7.69
N ALA A 148 -4.16 -0.42 -8.14
CA ALA A 148 -2.90 -0.63 -7.42
C ALA A 148 -2.05 0.65 -7.30
N GLY A 149 -2.02 1.49 -8.33
CA GLY A 149 -1.35 2.80 -8.28
C GLY A 149 -2.02 3.76 -7.29
N GLU A 150 -3.35 3.75 -7.22
CA GLU A 150 -4.08 4.56 -6.23
C GLU A 150 -3.92 4.00 -4.80
N ASP A 151 -3.81 2.67 -4.61
CA ASP A 151 -3.47 2.07 -3.32
C ASP A 151 -2.09 2.50 -2.81
N LEU A 152 -1.11 2.62 -3.71
CA LEU A 152 0.21 3.16 -3.36
C LEU A 152 0.10 4.62 -2.91
N ARG A 153 -0.69 5.44 -3.61
CA ARG A 153 -0.93 6.85 -3.21
C ARG A 153 -1.63 6.95 -1.86
N ALA A 154 -2.65 6.11 -1.61
CA ALA A 154 -3.33 6.04 -0.33
C ALA A 154 -2.36 5.65 0.79
N GLY A 155 -1.55 4.60 0.57
CA GLY A 155 -0.54 4.18 1.52
C GLY A 155 0.52 5.25 1.82
N ARG A 156 0.86 6.08 0.82
CA ARG A 156 1.75 7.23 1.02
C ARG A 156 1.10 8.32 1.88
N ALA A 157 -0.17 8.64 1.63
CA ALA A 157 -0.90 9.62 2.44
C ALA A 157 -1.06 9.16 3.89
N ASP A 158 -1.33 7.86 4.11
CA ASP A 158 -1.35 7.27 5.46
C ASP A 158 -0.02 7.40 6.17
N LEU A 159 1.10 7.10 5.48
CA LEU A 159 2.44 7.21 6.07
C LEU A 159 2.79 8.66 6.40
N VAL A 160 2.42 9.62 5.57
CA VAL A 160 2.58 11.05 5.85
C VAL A 160 1.86 11.42 7.16
N PHE A 161 0.60 11.05 7.28
CA PHE A 161 -0.18 11.29 8.50
C PHE A 161 0.41 10.58 9.72
N GLU A 162 0.76 9.30 9.61
CA GLU A 162 1.37 8.51 10.69
C GLU A 162 2.68 9.15 11.17
N THR A 163 3.51 9.65 10.23
CA THR A 163 4.79 10.29 10.56
C THR A 163 4.58 11.65 11.22
N LYS A 164 3.67 12.48 10.70
CA LYS A 164 3.30 13.75 11.35
C LYS A 164 2.77 13.52 12.77
N ASN A 165 1.95 12.50 12.94
CA ASN A 165 1.41 12.14 14.25
C ASN A 165 2.52 11.72 15.23
N ALA A 166 3.43 10.82 14.81
CA ALA A 166 4.55 10.38 15.63
C ALA A 166 5.51 11.54 16.00
N TYR A 167 5.78 12.43 15.04
CA TYR A 167 6.61 13.62 15.27
C TYR A 167 6.01 14.54 16.34
N TRP A 168 4.75 14.93 16.17
CA TRP A 168 4.08 15.82 17.14
C TRP A 168 3.84 15.15 18.49
N SER A 169 3.66 13.82 18.52
CA SER A 169 3.62 13.06 19.78
C SER A 169 4.93 13.15 20.55
N LEU A 170 6.07 13.04 19.85
CA LEU A 170 7.40 13.21 20.49
C LEU A 170 7.59 14.63 21.00
N VAL A 171 7.27 15.65 20.19
CA VAL A 171 7.35 17.07 20.61
C VAL A 171 6.50 17.32 21.85
N THR A 172 5.26 16.80 21.88
CA THR A 172 4.34 16.94 23.01
C THR A 172 4.86 16.26 24.27
N ALA A 173 5.37 15.03 24.15
CA ALA A 173 5.90 14.30 25.29
C ALA A 173 7.12 15.01 25.92
N ARG A 174 8.02 15.54 25.10
CA ARG A 174 9.17 16.33 25.57
C ARG A 174 8.76 17.65 26.21
N GLU A 175 7.75 18.32 25.67
CA GLU A 175 7.21 19.54 26.26
C GLU A 175 6.54 19.26 27.60
N SER A 176 5.80 18.17 27.73
CA SER A 176 5.24 17.73 29.02
C SER A 176 6.34 17.39 30.03
N GLN A 177 7.40 16.69 29.60
CA GLN A 177 8.57 16.42 30.44
C GLN A 177 9.22 17.72 30.93
N ARG A 178 9.34 18.74 30.06
CA ARG A 178 9.87 20.05 30.43
C ARG A 178 9.01 20.73 31.49
N VAL A 179 7.69 20.70 31.34
CA VAL A 179 6.74 21.25 32.32
C VAL A 179 6.94 20.58 33.69
N PHE A 180 7.01 19.23 33.76
CA PHE A 180 7.24 18.53 35.02
C PHE A 180 8.61 18.85 35.62
N GLN A 181 9.68 18.96 34.84
CA GLN A 181 11.01 19.35 35.32
C GLN A 181 11.01 20.76 35.92
N GLU A 182 10.27 21.70 35.32
CA GLU A 182 10.11 23.06 35.83
C GLU A 182 9.33 23.06 37.15
N THR A 183 8.25 22.28 37.21
CA THR A 183 7.43 22.11 38.39
C THR A 183 8.23 21.47 39.56
N ILE A 184 9.01 20.42 39.30
CA ILE A 184 9.88 19.81 40.31
C ILE A 184 10.86 20.84 40.90
N ARG A 185 11.50 21.67 40.06
CA ARG A 185 12.41 22.74 40.54
C ARG A 185 11.67 23.74 41.42
N ALA A 186 10.43 24.10 41.08
CA ALA A 186 9.61 25.00 41.92
C ALA A 186 9.30 24.37 43.28
N TYR A 187 8.93 23.08 43.30
CA TYR A 187 8.67 22.36 44.55
C TYR A 187 9.95 22.16 45.37
N ASP A 188 11.11 21.92 44.76
CA ASP A 188 12.40 21.80 45.47
C ASP A 188 12.76 23.13 46.16
N ALA A 189 12.53 24.27 45.47
CA ALA A 189 12.73 25.59 46.07
C ALA A 189 11.74 25.85 47.23
N HIS A 190 10.47 25.49 47.04
CA HIS A 190 9.46 25.63 48.10
C HIS A 190 9.75 24.72 49.30
N LEU A 191 10.17 23.47 49.07
CA LEU A 191 10.58 22.54 50.16
C LEU A 191 11.77 23.08 50.97
N ALA A 192 12.75 23.68 50.28
CA ALA A 192 13.89 24.30 50.94
C ALA A 192 13.45 25.48 51.84
N ASP A 193 12.52 26.32 51.37
CA ASP A 193 11.99 27.43 52.16
C ASP A 193 11.13 26.93 53.34
N ALA A 194 10.26 25.94 53.14
CA ALA A 194 9.47 25.34 54.19
C ALA A 194 10.31 24.71 55.31
N ARG A 195 11.40 24.00 54.96
CA ARG A 195 12.37 23.44 55.91
C ARG A 195 13.12 24.53 56.70
N ASN A 196 13.48 25.65 56.07
CA ASN A 196 14.08 26.77 56.73
C ASN A 196 13.13 27.41 57.77
N ARG A 197 11.86 27.62 57.39
CA ARG A 197 10.85 28.15 58.29
C ARG A 197 10.55 27.23 59.49
N GLU A 198 10.51 25.90 59.25
CA GLU A 198 10.39 24.89 60.33
C GLU A 198 11.54 25.02 61.34
N ARG A 199 12.78 25.13 60.83
CA ARG A 199 13.97 25.27 61.68
C ARG A 199 13.92 26.49 62.59
N PHE A 200 13.28 27.58 62.13
CA PHE A 200 13.07 28.81 62.93
C PHE A 200 11.75 28.83 63.67
N GLY A 201 10.98 27.73 63.68
CA GLY A 201 9.69 27.63 64.36
C GLY A 201 8.55 28.43 63.71
N MET A 202 8.76 28.86 62.44
CA MET A 202 7.74 29.66 61.68
C MET A 202 6.82 28.82 60.81
N ALA A 203 7.08 27.53 60.67
CA ALA A 203 6.25 26.57 59.98
C ALA A 203 6.14 25.27 60.76
N ALA A 204 5.03 24.60 60.64
CA ALA A 204 4.78 23.31 61.26
C ALA A 204 5.38 22.16 60.41
N ARG A 205 5.83 21.08 61.05
CA ARG A 205 6.39 19.90 60.34
C ARG A 205 5.46 19.28 59.30
N ASN A 206 4.15 19.30 59.55
CA ASN A 206 3.16 18.81 58.59
C ASN A 206 3.12 19.62 57.31
N GLU A 207 3.46 20.91 57.31
CA GLU A 207 3.58 21.73 56.10
C GLU A 207 4.78 21.25 55.24
N VAL A 208 5.91 20.99 55.82
CA VAL A 208 7.08 20.45 55.13
C VAL A 208 6.75 19.10 54.49
N LEU A 209 6.09 18.22 55.22
CA LEU A 209 5.70 16.90 54.74
C LEU A 209 4.65 16.99 53.58
N ALA A 210 3.72 17.96 53.64
CA ALA A 210 2.78 18.20 52.57
C ALA A 210 3.46 18.62 51.25
N VAL A 211 4.44 19.56 51.34
CA VAL A 211 5.23 19.96 50.15
C VAL A 211 6.03 18.79 49.64
N GLN A 212 6.57 17.94 50.49
CA GLN A 212 7.36 16.78 50.08
C GLN A 212 6.48 15.75 49.35
N VAL A 213 5.25 15.47 49.80
CA VAL A 213 4.32 14.56 49.14
C VAL A 213 3.96 15.09 47.75
N GLU A 214 3.69 16.38 47.59
CA GLU A 214 3.39 16.95 46.27
C GLU A 214 4.59 16.93 45.34
N ARG A 215 5.78 17.22 45.84
CA ARG A 215 7.04 17.11 45.10
C ARG A 215 7.28 15.68 44.59
N ASP A 216 7.10 14.66 45.46
CA ASP A 216 7.27 13.25 45.09
C ASP A 216 6.20 12.80 44.11
N ARG A 217 4.94 13.31 44.19
CA ARG A 217 3.88 13.09 43.19
C ARG A 217 4.33 13.60 41.82
N VAL A 218 4.81 14.83 41.74
CA VAL A 218 5.26 15.44 40.48
C VAL A 218 6.49 14.73 39.91
N GLU A 219 7.41 14.26 40.74
CA GLU A 219 8.55 13.45 40.33
C GLU A 219 8.05 12.15 39.63
N LEU A 220 7.04 11.46 40.18
CA LEU A 220 6.47 10.27 39.59
C LEU A 220 5.83 10.57 38.21
N GLU A 221 5.11 11.69 38.08
CA GLU A 221 4.54 12.11 36.80
C GLU A 221 5.65 12.50 35.80
N GLY A 222 6.74 13.11 36.26
CA GLY A 222 7.93 13.38 35.46
C GLY A 222 8.56 12.11 34.86
N LEU A 223 8.71 11.05 35.66
CA LEU A 223 9.21 9.76 35.21
C LEU A 223 8.28 9.12 34.16
N ARG A 224 6.96 9.28 34.33
CA ARG A 224 5.99 8.81 33.33
C ARG A 224 6.10 9.59 32.00
N ALA A 225 6.29 10.91 32.08
CA ALA A 225 6.48 11.75 30.90
C ALA A 225 7.78 11.42 30.16
N GLU A 226 8.85 11.09 30.89
CA GLU A 226 10.11 10.60 30.31
C GLU A 226 9.90 9.29 29.54
N ALA A 227 9.27 8.31 30.17
CA ALA A 227 8.98 7.04 29.51
C ALA A 227 8.05 7.22 28.27
N ALA A 228 7.12 8.16 28.32
CA ALA A 228 6.27 8.50 27.18
C ALA A 228 7.07 9.15 26.04
N ALA A 229 8.05 10.00 26.35
CA ALA A 229 8.95 10.59 25.36
C ALA A 229 9.85 9.53 24.70
N ASP A 230 10.41 8.62 25.48
CA ASP A 230 11.21 7.50 24.95
C ASP A 230 10.40 6.59 24.02
N LEU A 231 9.17 6.29 24.40
CA LEU A 231 8.26 5.49 23.55
C LEU A 231 7.90 6.21 22.25
N ALA A 232 7.61 7.51 22.32
CA ALA A 232 7.33 8.32 21.13
C ALA A 232 8.56 8.40 20.21
N GLU A 233 9.77 8.54 20.77
CA GLU A 233 11.02 8.52 20.01
C GLU A 233 11.25 7.17 19.35
N ALA A 234 11.04 6.05 20.06
CA ALA A 234 11.17 4.71 19.49
C ALA A 234 10.19 4.47 18.34
N ASN A 235 8.95 4.96 18.44
CA ASN A 235 7.98 4.87 17.34
C ASN A 235 8.42 5.69 16.11
N LEU A 236 8.98 6.88 16.32
CA LEU A 236 9.51 7.69 15.22
C LEU A 236 10.75 7.03 14.60
N HIS A 237 11.64 6.42 15.38
CA HIS A 237 12.76 5.60 14.86
C HIS A 237 12.28 4.50 13.93
N ARG A 238 11.23 3.79 14.31
CA ARG A 238 10.62 2.73 13.49
C ARG A 238 10.15 3.26 12.14
N LEU A 239 9.49 4.43 12.13
CA LEU A 239 8.97 5.04 10.90
C LEU A 239 10.08 5.58 9.99
N LEU A 240 11.13 6.16 10.59
CA LEU A 240 12.26 6.76 9.87
C LEU A 240 13.36 5.77 9.51
N ASN A 241 13.23 4.51 9.95
CA ASN A 241 14.27 3.47 9.84
C ASN A 241 15.64 3.98 10.37
N LEU A 242 15.60 4.58 11.56
CA LEU A 242 16.80 5.05 12.24
C LEU A 242 17.43 3.94 13.10
N PRO A 243 18.76 3.97 13.32
CA PRO A 243 19.39 3.10 14.29
C PRO A 243 18.80 3.29 15.71
N PRO A 244 18.67 2.23 16.53
CA PRO A 244 18.02 2.31 17.85
C PRO A 244 18.68 3.31 18.82
N LEU A 245 19.96 3.61 18.65
CA LEU A 245 20.73 4.53 19.50
C LEU A 245 20.81 5.97 18.96
N ALA A 246 20.23 6.25 17.78
CA ALA A 246 20.15 7.61 17.28
C ALA A 246 19.14 8.39 18.13
N ARG A 247 19.45 9.66 18.47
CA ARG A 247 18.48 10.56 19.11
C ARG A 247 17.86 11.47 18.08
N VAL A 248 16.52 11.61 18.13
CA VAL A 248 15.83 12.56 17.27
C VAL A 248 15.59 13.86 18.04
N ASP A 249 16.07 14.97 17.51
CA ASP A 249 15.79 16.31 18.03
C ASP A 249 14.81 17.03 17.11
N PRO A 250 13.52 17.18 17.51
CA PRO A 250 12.55 17.92 16.72
C PRO A 250 12.97 19.38 16.58
N ALA A 251 13.07 19.87 15.32
CA ALA A 251 13.51 21.21 15.03
C ALA A 251 12.39 22.26 15.22
N GLU A 252 11.14 21.83 15.18
CA GLU A 252 9.98 22.72 15.26
C GLU A 252 9.40 22.77 16.67
N PRO A 253 9.17 23.97 17.21
CA PRO A 253 8.51 24.13 18.51
C PRO A 253 7.01 23.83 18.40
N LEU A 254 6.42 23.44 19.55
CA LEU A 254 4.98 23.25 19.65
C LEU A 254 4.26 24.60 19.78
N GLU A 255 3.88 25.18 18.63
CA GLU A 255 3.24 26.48 18.54
C GLU A 255 1.91 26.43 17.79
N ALA A 256 1.07 27.42 18.03
CA ALA A 256 -0.19 27.57 17.29
C ALA A 256 0.10 27.91 15.81
N ALA A 257 -0.56 27.19 14.90
CA ALA A 257 -0.57 27.55 13.49
C ALA A 257 -1.89 28.20 13.13
N ALA A 258 -1.83 29.27 12.34
CA ALA A 258 -3.04 29.82 11.73
C ALA A 258 -3.53 28.85 10.66
N LEU A 259 -4.71 28.28 10.83
CA LEU A 259 -5.29 27.31 9.92
C LEU A 259 -6.46 27.93 9.15
N PRO A 260 -6.56 27.72 7.83
CA PRO A 260 -7.70 28.14 7.05
C PRO A 260 -8.97 27.39 7.52
N ARG A 261 -10.12 28.09 7.48
CA ARG A 261 -11.43 27.54 7.84
C ARG A 261 -12.33 27.43 6.61
N PRO A 262 -12.05 26.51 5.68
CA PRO A 262 -12.92 26.32 4.54
C PRO A 262 -14.26 25.72 4.96
N ASP A 263 -15.29 25.92 4.11
CA ASP A 263 -16.59 25.30 4.29
C ASP A 263 -16.47 23.78 4.22
N VAL A 264 -17.20 23.08 5.09
CA VAL A 264 -17.21 21.61 5.15
C VAL A 264 -17.63 20.99 3.81
N GLU A 265 -18.61 21.60 3.12
CA GLU A 265 -19.06 21.08 1.81
C GLU A 265 -17.96 21.19 0.74
N VAL A 266 -17.16 22.25 0.77
CA VAL A 266 -15.99 22.38 -0.11
C VAL A 266 -14.96 21.31 0.17
N LEU A 267 -14.66 21.04 1.46
CA LEU A 267 -13.74 19.98 1.87
C LEU A 267 -14.25 18.58 1.47
N VAL A 268 -15.55 18.32 1.61
CA VAL A 268 -16.16 17.06 1.18
C VAL A 268 -16.03 16.86 -0.33
N ALA A 269 -16.31 17.91 -1.12
CA ALA A 269 -16.16 17.83 -2.56
C ALA A 269 -14.70 17.58 -2.98
N GLU A 270 -13.74 18.25 -2.32
CA GLU A 270 -12.31 18.03 -2.53
C GLU A 270 -11.90 16.61 -2.18
N ALA A 271 -12.36 16.08 -1.04
CA ALA A 271 -12.09 14.71 -0.61
C ALA A 271 -12.64 13.68 -1.61
N GLN A 272 -13.87 13.85 -2.08
CA GLN A 272 -14.48 12.95 -3.07
C GLN A 272 -13.74 12.97 -4.42
N ALA A 273 -13.16 14.09 -4.79
CA ALA A 273 -12.36 14.21 -6.02
C ALA A 273 -10.90 13.73 -5.82
N GLY A 274 -10.31 13.99 -4.65
CA GLY A 274 -8.88 13.85 -4.37
C GLY A 274 -8.48 12.49 -3.83
N ARG A 275 -9.28 11.87 -2.98
CA ARG A 275 -8.89 10.67 -2.19
C ARG A 275 -8.52 9.48 -3.06
N ALA A 276 -7.33 8.97 -2.84
CA ALA A 276 -6.77 7.85 -3.58
C ALA A 276 -7.56 6.54 -3.34
N GLU A 277 -8.04 6.29 -2.11
CA GLU A 277 -8.85 5.10 -1.78
C GLU A 277 -10.16 5.06 -2.57
N ARG A 278 -10.79 6.23 -2.76
CA ARG A 278 -12.00 6.35 -3.57
C ARG A 278 -11.71 6.03 -5.04
N LYS A 279 -10.61 6.57 -5.57
CA LYS A 279 -10.17 6.29 -6.95
C LYS A 279 -9.81 4.82 -7.14
N ALA A 280 -9.13 4.20 -6.18
CA ALA A 280 -8.82 2.77 -6.19
C ALA A 280 -10.09 1.92 -6.23
N LEU A 281 -11.09 2.23 -5.40
CA LEU A 281 -12.35 1.49 -5.37
C LEU A 281 -13.18 1.71 -6.64
N ALA A 282 -13.18 2.93 -7.20
CA ALA A 282 -13.82 3.24 -8.48
C ALA A 282 -13.19 2.43 -9.63
N ALA A 283 -11.85 2.33 -9.67
CA ALA A 283 -11.14 1.51 -10.64
C ALA A 283 -11.48 0.00 -10.46
N ARG A 284 -11.58 -0.50 -9.23
CA ARG A 284 -12.03 -1.88 -8.98
C ARG A 284 -13.46 -2.14 -9.43
N ALA A 285 -14.37 -1.17 -9.26
CA ALA A 285 -15.73 -1.28 -9.77
C ALA A 285 -15.76 -1.34 -11.31
N ALA A 286 -14.96 -0.48 -11.97
CA ALA A 286 -14.81 -0.51 -13.43
C ALA A 286 -14.18 -1.83 -13.91
N ALA A 287 -13.20 -2.39 -13.19
CA ALA A 287 -12.65 -3.71 -13.49
C ALA A 287 -13.73 -4.82 -13.44
N ALA A 288 -14.60 -4.81 -12.42
CA ALA A 288 -15.68 -5.77 -12.29
C ALA A 288 -16.73 -5.63 -13.42
N GLU A 289 -16.99 -4.41 -13.87
CA GLU A 289 -17.84 -4.16 -15.06
C GLU A 289 -17.20 -4.71 -16.32
N ALA A 290 -15.90 -4.52 -16.52
CA ALA A 290 -15.17 -5.05 -17.65
C ALA A 290 -15.17 -6.59 -17.67
N VAL A 291 -15.05 -7.24 -16.49
CA VAL A 291 -15.23 -8.70 -16.35
C VAL A 291 -16.63 -9.13 -16.77
N THR A 292 -17.67 -8.38 -16.40
CA THR A 292 -19.04 -8.68 -16.84
C THR A 292 -19.17 -8.63 -18.37
N GLY A 293 -18.50 -7.65 -19.02
CA GLY A 293 -18.40 -7.57 -20.47
C GLY A 293 -17.68 -8.78 -21.09
N ALA A 294 -16.59 -9.22 -20.47
CA ALA A 294 -15.83 -10.39 -20.91
C ALA A 294 -16.66 -11.69 -20.82
N GLU A 295 -17.40 -11.90 -19.72
CA GLU A 295 -18.28 -13.07 -19.53
C GLU A 295 -19.45 -13.08 -20.54
N ARG A 296 -20.00 -11.90 -20.86
CA ARG A 296 -20.99 -11.76 -21.94
C ARG A 296 -20.38 -12.12 -23.29
N GLY A 297 -19.17 -11.67 -23.57
CA GLY A 297 -18.42 -11.99 -24.80
C GLY A 297 -18.16 -13.48 -24.98
N ALA A 298 -17.98 -14.22 -23.88
CA ALA A 298 -17.78 -15.67 -23.90
C ALA A 298 -19.00 -16.46 -24.44
N ARG A 299 -20.17 -15.83 -24.57
CA ARG A 299 -21.38 -16.43 -25.16
C ARG A 299 -21.38 -16.37 -26.69
N LEU A 300 -20.55 -15.54 -27.28
CA LEU A 300 -20.45 -15.35 -28.73
C LEU A 300 -19.51 -16.37 -29.37
N PRO A 301 -19.65 -16.63 -30.70
CA PRO A 301 -18.68 -17.43 -31.41
C PRO A 301 -17.28 -16.86 -31.30
N GLN A 302 -16.24 -17.73 -31.34
CA GLN A 302 -14.84 -17.34 -31.36
C GLN A 302 -14.24 -17.74 -32.69
N VAL A 303 -13.42 -16.87 -33.27
CA VAL A 303 -12.73 -17.11 -34.52
C VAL A 303 -11.24 -16.97 -34.29
N ALA A 304 -10.46 -17.96 -34.71
CA ALA A 304 -9.01 -17.94 -34.62
C ALA A 304 -8.40 -18.36 -35.99
N LEU A 305 -7.30 -17.70 -36.30
CA LEU A 305 -6.36 -18.15 -37.32
C LEU A 305 -5.36 -19.10 -36.67
N THR A 306 -5.22 -20.29 -37.28
CA THR A 306 -4.25 -21.28 -36.80
C THR A 306 -3.29 -21.66 -37.94
N GLY A 307 -2.07 -21.99 -37.60
CA GLY A 307 -1.08 -22.53 -38.53
C GLY A 307 -0.23 -23.57 -37.83
N GLY A 308 0.21 -24.57 -38.57
CA GLY A 308 1.04 -25.62 -38.04
C GLY A 308 2.11 -26.05 -39.02
N TYR A 309 3.31 -26.38 -38.53
CA TYR A 309 4.34 -27.08 -39.24
C TYR A 309 4.71 -28.33 -38.45
N THR A 310 4.56 -29.48 -39.08
CA THR A 310 4.82 -30.76 -38.46
C THR A 310 5.99 -31.44 -39.20
N TYR A 311 7.03 -31.87 -38.49
CA TYR A 311 8.13 -32.70 -38.98
C TYR A 311 8.12 -33.99 -38.17
N ALA A 312 7.84 -35.13 -38.86
CA ALA A 312 7.59 -36.37 -38.16
C ALA A 312 8.18 -37.59 -38.89
N ASN A 313 8.45 -38.64 -38.14
CA ASN A 313 8.87 -39.95 -38.63
C ASN A 313 8.11 -41.06 -37.90
N PRO A 314 7.19 -41.76 -38.58
CA PRO A 314 6.61 -41.45 -39.89
C PRO A 314 5.72 -40.20 -39.82
N ASN A 315 5.66 -39.47 -40.92
CA ASN A 315 4.59 -38.46 -41.07
C ASN A 315 3.30 -39.16 -41.53
N ARG A 316 2.30 -39.16 -40.65
CA ARG A 316 1.02 -39.87 -40.91
C ARG A 316 0.04 -39.07 -41.76
N ASP A 317 0.36 -37.83 -42.07
CA ASP A 317 -0.45 -37.00 -42.97
C ASP A 317 -0.11 -37.31 -44.45
N ILE A 318 0.95 -38.11 -44.67
CA ILE A 318 1.41 -38.60 -45.96
C ILE A 318 1.02 -40.10 -46.05
N VAL A 319 0.39 -40.51 -47.20
CA VAL A 319 -0.03 -41.89 -47.41
C VAL A 319 0.56 -42.42 -48.74
N PRO A 320 1.21 -43.56 -48.72
CA PRO A 320 1.57 -44.42 -47.59
C PRO A 320 2.66 -43.79 -46.72
N PRO A 321 2.55 -43.91 -45.36
CA PRO A 321 3.59 -43.37 -44.46
C PRO A 321 4.88 -44.19 -44.59
N THR A 322 6.01 -43.51 -44.68
CA THR A 322 7.34 -44.11 -44.73
C THR A 322 8.04 -43.92 -43.39
N ALA A 323 9.03 -44.77 -43.07
CA ALA A 323 9.86 -44.60 -41.86
C ALA A 323 10.93 -43.51 -42.04
N ASP A 324 10.63 -42.48 -42.79
CA ASP A 324 11.48 -41.32 -43.04
C ASP A 324 10.92 -40.07 -42.35
N TRP A 325 11.78 -39.06 -42.23
CA TRP A 325 11.38 -37.76 -41.71
C TRP A 325 10.77 -36.93 -42.85
N GLU A 326 9.48 -36.60 -42.70
CA GLU A 326 8.70 -35.84 -43.65
C GLU A 326 8.04 -34.64 -42.98
N ASP A 327 7.92 -33.56 -43.72
CA ASP A 327 7.26 -32.35 -43.24
C ASP A 327 5.89 -32.11 -43.88
N THR A 328 5.03 -31.51 -43.12
CA THR A 328 3.71 -31.04 -43.57
C THR A 328 3.39 -29.70 -42.86
N TRP A 329 2.59 -28.87 -43.51
CA TRP A 329 2.09 -27.64 -42.91
C TRP A 329 0.63 -27.45 -43.17
N ASP A 330 -0.03 -26.73 -42.26
CA ASP A 330 -1.41 -26.36 -42.38
C ASP A 330 -1.63 -24.89 -41.96
N VAL A 331 -2.61 -24.23 -42.62
CA VAL A 331 -3.10 -22.92 -42.23
C VAL A 331 -4.63 -22.96 -42.37
N GLY A 332 -5.29 -22.51 -41.32
CA GLY A 332 -6.75 -22.56 -41.28
C GLY A 332 -7.38 -21.45 -40.44
N VAL A 333 -8.63 -21.16 -40.71
CA VAL A 333 -9.48 -20.33 -39.86
C VAL A 333 -10.50 -21.23 -39.20
N GLY A 334 -10.47 -21.27 -37.86
CA GLY A 334 -11.41 -22.05 -37.06
C GLY A 334 -12.47 -21.17 -36.42
N LEU A 335 -13.75 -21.58 -36.52
CA LEU A 335 -14.84 -20.99 -35.73
C LEU A 335 -15.27 -22.00 -34.67
N SER A 336 -15.25 -21.56 -33.42
CA SER A 336 -15.69 -22.34 -32.26
C SER A 336 -16.87 -21.62 -31.60
N TRP A 337 -17.98 -22.30 -31.43
CA TRP A 337 -19.15 -21.78 -30.74
C TRP A 337 -19.81 -22.88 -29.91
N ASN A 338 -19.76 -22.67 -28.60
CA ASN A 338 -20.48 -23.56 -27.72
C ASN A 338 -21.96 -23.09 -27.60
N VAL A 339 -22.86 -23.72 -28.29
CA VAL A 339 -24.27 -23.31 -28.36
C VAL A 339 -25.04 -23.63 -27.08
N PHE A 340 -24.69 -24.73 -26.43
CA PHE A 340 -25.34 -25.19 -25.17
C PHE A 340 -24.35 -25.71 -24.17
N ASP A 341 -24.40 -25.20 -22.92
CA ASP A 341 -23.51 -25.57 -21.81
C ASP A 341 -24.25 -25.77 -20.48
N GLY A 342 -25.55 -26.04 -20.55
CA GLY A 342 -26.39 -26.22 -19.35
C GLY A 342 -26.61 -24.94 -18.55
N GLY A 343 -26.39 -23.73 -19.15
CA GLY A 343 -26.61 -22.44 -18.49
C GLY A 343 -25.40 -21.89 -17.75
N ARG A 344 -24.26 -22.57 -17.82
CA ARG A 344 -23.03 -22.17 -17.08
C ARG A 344 -22.59 -20.74 -17.41
N ARG A 345 -22.52 -20.36 -18.69
CA ARG A 345 -22.12 -19.00 -19.10
C ARG A 345 -23.12 -17.93 -18.65
N SER A 346 -24.40 -18.24 -18.64
CA SER A 346 -25.45 -17.35 -18.13
C SER A 346 -25.25 -17.12 -16.60
N ALA A 347 -24.97 -18.19 -15.86
CA ALA A 347 -24.67 -18.09 -14.43
C ALA A 347 -23.38 -17.31 -14.15
N ASN A 348 -22.32 -17.50 -14.96
CA ASN A 348 -21.08 -16.74 -14.84
C ASN A 348 -21.30 -15.22 -15.09
N GLU A 349 -22.06 -14.87 -16.15
CA GLU A 349 -22.42 -13.45 -16.42
C GLU A 349 -23.24 -12.86 -15.26
N ALA A 350 -24.23 -13.59 -14.75
CA ALA A 350 -25.04 -13.15 -13.61
C ALA A 350 -24.16 -12.93 -12.35
N ARG A 351 -23.26 -13.85 -12.07
CA ARG A 351 -22.29 -13.72 -10.97
C ARG A 351 -21.41 -12.47 -11.14
N ALA A 352 -20.80 -12.28 -12.32
CA ALA A 352 -19.93 -11.13 -12.59
C ALA A 352 -20.70 -9.82 -12.45
N ARG A 353 -21.94 -9.76 -12.95
CA ARG A 353 -22.81 -8.59 -12.80
C ARG A 353 -23.11 -8.27 -11.35
N SER A 354 -23.48 -9.28 -10.54
CA SER A 354 -23.72 -9.07 -9.11
C SER A 354 -22.48 -8.62 -8.37
N GLN A 355 -21.28 -9.07 -8.75
CA GLN A 355 -20.02 -8.60 -8.20
C GLN A 355 -19.75 -7.13 -8.57
N ALA A 356 -20.03 -6.71 -9.81
CA ALA A 356 -19.93 -5.32 -10.24
C ALA A 356 -20.93 -4.42 -9.49
N ASP A 357 -22.17 -4.87 -9.31
CA ASP A 357 -23.18 -4.15 -8.53
C ASP A 357 -22.74 -4.00 -7.06
N ALA A 358 -22.19 -5.06 -6.45
CA ALA A 358 -21.64 -5.01 -5.09
C ALA A 358 -20.47 -4.00 -4.98
N ALA A 359 -19.57 -3.96 -5.96
CA ALA A 359 -18.47 -2.99 -5.98
C ALA A 359 -18.95 -1.54 -6.10
N ARG A 360 -20.01 -1.29 -6.86
CA ARG A 360 -20.65 0.05 -6.94
C ARG A 360 -21.28 0.46 -5.63
N GLU A 361 -21.96 -0.46 -4.93
CA GLU A 361 -22.53 -0.14 -3.61
C GLU A 361 -21.45 0.14 -2.56
N GLN A 362 -20.32 -0.59 -2.59
CA GLN A 362 -19.17 -0.29 -1.74
C GLN A 362 -18.61 1.14 -2.00
N LEU A 363 -18.57 1.56 -3.27
CA LEU A 363 -18.16 2.93 -3.61
C LEU A 363 -19.12 3.97 -3.05
N ARG A 364 -20.43 3.73 -3.13
CA ARG A 364 -21.45 4.61 -2.53
C ARG A 364 -21.35 4.67 -1.02
N GLU A 365 -21.07 3.55 -0.37
CA GLU A 365 -20.83 3.49 1.07
C GLU A 365 -19.59 4.29 1.46
N LEU A 366 -18.49 4.15 0.72
CA LEU A 366 -17.27 4.93 0.94
C LEU A 366 -17.53 6.44 0.77
N ASP A 367 -18.33 6.86 -0.21
CA ASP A 367 -18.68 8.28 -0.42
C ASP A 367 -19.43 8.87 0.80
N ARG A 368 -20.31 8.08 1.42
CA ARG A 368 -21.00 8.49 2.67
C ARG A 368 -20.03 8.54 3.84
N TRP A 369 -19.13 7.56 3.94
CA TRP A 369 -18.11 7.52 4.98
C TRP A 369 -17.12 8.70 4.88
N ILE A 370 -16.67 9.05 3.67
CA ILE A 370 -15.81 10.22 3.42
C ILE A 370 -16.50 11.50 3.92
N ARG A 371 -17.78 11.71 3.62
CA ARG A 371 -18.54 12.88 4.11
C ARG A 371 -18.56 12.93 5.63
N LEU A 372 -18.82 11.81 6.28
CA LEU A 372 -18.85 11.74 7.75
C LEU A 372 -17.46 12.05 8.33
N GLU A 373 -16.42 11.41 7.82
CA GLU A 373 -15.04 11.58 8.30
C GLU A 373 -14.57 13.05 8.16
N VAL A 374 -14.76 13.65 6.98
CA VAL A 374 -14.39 15.06 6.75
C VAL A 374 -15.16 16.00 7.69
N THR A 375 -16.46 15.77 7.87
CA THR A 375 -17.27 16.55 8.80
C THR A 375 -16.75 16.43 10.24
N GLN A 376 -16.47 15.20 10.68
CA GLN A 376 -15.90 14.95 12.00
C GLN A 376 -14.56 15.66 12.20
N ARG A 377 -13.62 15.52 11.25
CA ARG A 377 -12.28 16.16 11.33
C ARG A 377 -12.36 17.68 11.34
N ALA A 378 -13.28 18.26 10.56
CA ALA A 378 -13.50 19.71 10.57
C ALA A 378 -14.06 20.21 11.92
N LEU A 379 -14.96 19.45 12.55
CA LEU A 379 -15.49 19.76 13.89
C LEU A 379 -14.42 19.58 14.98
N GLU A 380 -13.62 18.52 14.90
CA GLU A 380 -12.49 18.28 15.81
C GLU A 380 -11.48 19.45 15.75
N LEU A 381 -11.13 19.91 14.54
CA LEU A 381 -10.23 21.06 14.37
C LEU A 381 -10.79 22.33 15.02
N ARG A 382 -12.05 22.66 14.76
CA ARG A 382 -12.71 23.82 15.39
C ARG A 382 -12.73 23.72 16.91
N THR A 383 -12.95 22.52 17.44
CA THR A 383 -12.93 22.28 18.88
C THR A 383 -11.53 22.42 19.47
N ALA A 384 -10.49 21.93 18.74
CA ALA A 384 -9.09 22.08 19.16
C ALA A 384 -8.66 23.56 19.20
N GLU A 385 -9.05 24.37 18.19
CA GLU A 385 -8.83 25.81 18.20
C GLU A 385 -9.47 26.50 19.41
N ALA A 386 -10.75 26.18 19.70
CA ALA A 386 -11.45 26.75 20.84
C ALA A 386 -10.81 26.33 22.17
N ARG A 387 -10.39 25.07 22.31
CA ARG A 387 -9.68 24.55 23.49
C ARG A 387 -8.37 25.27 23.72
N LEU A 388 -7.59 25.52 22.65
CA LEU A 388 -6.34 26.25 22.77
C LEU A 388 -6.57 27.66 23.32
N GLY A 389 -7.54 28.40 22.80
CA GLY A 389 -7.85 29.74 23.31
C GLY A 389 -8.33 29.76 24.78
N VAL A 390 -9.00 28.69 25.23
CA VAL A 390 -9.33 28.54 26.66
C VAL A 390 -8.08 28.23 27.48
N ALA A 391 -7.26 27.28 27.03
CA ALA A 391 -6.05 26.87 27.75
C ALA A 391 -5.04 28.03 27.90
N GLU A 392 -4.86 28.86 26.87
CA GLU A 392 -3.99 30.04 26.94
C GLU A 392 -4.44 31.05 28.01
N ARG A 393 -5.75 31.33 28.07
CA ARG A 393 -6.28 32.20 29.13
C ARG A 393 -6.14 31.58 30.50
N SER A 394 -6.31 30.26 30.61
CA SER A 394 -6.15 29.52 31.87
C SER A 394 -4.72 29.59 32.38
N VAL A 395 -3.72 29.42 31.50
CA VAL A 395 -2.28 29.56 31.87
C VAL A 395 -2.01 30.97 32.37
N GLY A 396 -2.46 32.03 31.66
CA GLY A 396 -2.23 33.39 32.12
C GLY A 396 -2.85 33.69 33.50
N SER A 397 -4.05 33.16 33.76
CA SER A 397 -4.68 33.32 35.10
C SER A 397 -3.96 32.51 36.18
N ALA A 398 -3.50 31.29 35.86
CA ALA A 398 -2.79 30.44 36.81
C ALA A 398 -1.38 30.99 37.13
N ASP A 399 -0.68 31.54 36.14
CA ASP A 399 0.61 32.21 36.33
C ASP A 399 0.51 33.36 37.31
N GLU A 400 -0.49 34.23 37.11
CA GLU A 400 -0.68 35.39 38.01
C GLU A 400 -1.10 34.93 39.42
N SER A 401 -2.01 33.94 39.50
CA SER A 401 -2.39 33.35 40.79
C SER A 401 -1.20 32.80 41.56
N ARG A 402 -0.35 32.03 40.88
CA ARG A 402 0.88 31.47 41.44
C ARG A 402 1.85 32.57 41.93
N ARG A 403 2.04 33.60 41.10
CA ARG A 403 2.88 34.73 41.44
C ARG A 403 2.39 35.41 42.71
N VAL A 404 1.10 35.75 42.78
CA VAL A 404 0.50 36.40 43.96
C VAL A 404 0.55 35.51 45.20
N ALA A 405 0.26 34.20 45.07
CA ALA A 405 0.37 33.24 46.18
C ALA A 405 1.80 33.11 46.68
N SER A 406 2.79 33.04 45.80
CA SER A 406 4.21 32.98 46.16
C SER A 406 4.67 34.22 46.93
N ASP A 407 4.28 35.42 46.51
CA ASP A 407 4.61 36.69 47.18
C ASP A 407 4.00 36.74 48.59
N ARG A 408 2.66 36.44 48.71
CA ARG A 408 1.97 36.42 49.99
C ARG A 408 2.47 35.34 50.97
N TYR A 409 2.88 34.17 50.44
CA TYR A 409 3.48 33.13 51.27
C TYR A 409 4.85 33.57 51.85
N ARG A 410 5.69 34.23 51.02
CA ARG A 410 6.95 34.81 51.50
C ARG A 410 6.76 35.82 52.59
N GLU A 411 5.71 36.63 52.49
CA GLU A 411 5.33 37.62 53.52
C GLU A 411 4.66 36.99 54.78
N GLY A 412 4.35 35.68 54.74
CA GLY A 412 3.69 34.97 55.83
C GLY A 412 2.22 35.24 55.97
N VAL A 413 1.54 35.77 54.91
CA VAL A 413 0.14 36.16 54.90
C VAL A 413 -0.79 34.98 54.65
N ILE A 414 -0.30 33.97 53.87
CA ILE A 414 -1.07 32.76 53.55
C ILE A 414 -0.30 31.50 53.98
N PRO A 415 -1.04 30.38 54.24
CA PRO A 415 -0.45 29.10 54.57
C PRO A 415 0.16 28.46 53.29
N SER A 416 1.08 27.49 53.51
CA SER A 416 1.72 26.71 52.45
C SER A 416 0.70 25.99 51.53
N SER A 417 -0.46 25.59 52.02
CA SER A 417 -1.48 24.91 51.27
C SER A 417 -2.05 25.77 50.14
N GLU A 418 -2.25 27.08 50.34
CA GLU A 418 -2.74 27.96 49.25
C GLU A 418 -1.70 28.16 48.17
N LEU A 419 -0.39 28.17 48.46
CA LEU A 419 0.68 28.19 47.47
C LEU A 419 0.72 26.86 46.72
N LEU A 420 0.60 25.72 47.39
CA LEU A 420 0.51 24.39 46.77
C LEU A 420 -0.65 24.29 45.79
N ASP A 421 -1.83 24.79 46.19
CA ASP A 421 -3.03 24.80 45.32
C ASP A 421 -2.80 25.65 44.05
N ALA A 422 -2.11 26.79 44.19
CA ALA A 422 -1.73 27.65 43.07
C ALA A 422 -0.68 26.99 42.12
N GLU A 423 0.30 26.26 42.66
CA GLU A 423 1.30 25.50 41.92
C GLU A 423 0.64 24.33 41.14
N VAL A 424 -0.29 23.57 41.76
CA VAL A 424 -1.06 22.51 41.10
C VAL A 424 -1.94 23.08 39.99
N ALA A 425 -2.58 24.23 40.22
CA ALA A 425 -3.41 24.88 39.20
C ALA A 425 -2.57 25.32 37.99
N HIS A 426 -1.37 25.86 38.24
CA HIS A 426 -0.43 26.26 37.17
C HIS A 426 0.09 25.04 36.37
N GLU A 427 0.54 23.97 37.06
CA GLU A 427 0.95 22.71 36.41
C GLU A 427 -0.13 22.18 35.46
N ARG A 428 -1.37 22.09 35.96
CA ARG A 428 -2.51 21.62 35.17
C ARG A 428 -2.81 22.52 33.97
N ALA A 429 -2.75 23.82 34.14
CA ALA A 429 -2.98 24.77 33.06
C ALA A 429 -1.90 24.68 31.98
N ALA A 430 -0.60 24.54 32.37
CA ALA A 430 0.53 24.40 31.46
C ALA A 430 0.42 23.10 30.65
N LEU A 431 0.12 21.97 31.29
CA LEU A 431 -0.11 20.69 30.60
C LEU A 431 -1.31 20.75 29.67
N ALA A 432 -2.44 21.35 30.11
CA ALA A 432 -3.63 21.51 29.26
C ALA A 432 -3.33 22.37 28.00
N ARG A 433 -2.47 23.39 28.10
CA ARG A 433 -2.01 24.17 26.95
C ARG A 433 -1.16 23.30 26.00
N THR A 434 -0.21 22.51 26.52
CA THR A 434 0.62 21.59 25.74
C THR A 434 -0.27 20.60 24.98
N GLU A 435 -1.24 19.99 25.65
CA GLU A 435 -2.20 19.07 25.04
C GLU A 435 -3.07 19.75 23.98
N ALA A 436 -3.52 20.98 24.22
CA ALA A 436 -4.34 21.73 23.25
C ALA A 436 -3.54 22.10 21.98
N LEU A 437 -2.27 22.50 22.11
CA LEU A 437 -1.38 22.74 20.98
C LEU A 437 -1.13 21.46 20.16
N ALA A 438 -0.87 20.36 20.85
CA ALA A 438 -0.71 19.04 20.21
C ALA A 438 -1.99 18.64 19.45
N ALA A 439 -3.16 18.74 20.10
CA ALA A 439 -4.44 18.43 19.49
C ALA A 439 -4.68 19.27 18.23
N LEU A 440 -4.33 20.55 18.23
CA LEU A 440 -4.45 21.42 17.07
C LEU A 440 -3.60 20.92 15.88
N ARG A 441 -2.34 20.56 16.12
CA ARG A 441 -1.44 20.03 15.08
C ARG A 441 -1.91 18.68 14.54
N LEU A 442 -2.35 17.79 15.42
CA LEU A 442 -2.80 16.44 15.05
C LEU A 442 -4.14 16.47 14.29
N THR A 443 -5.08 17.30 14.74
CA THR A 443 -6.38 17.43 14.04
C THR A 443 -6.22 18.09 12.67
N ALA A 444 -5.31 19.06 12.52
CA ALA A 444 -4.97 19.64 11.23
C ALA A 444 -4.41 18.60 10.26
N ALA A 445 -3.41 17.82 10.69
CA ALA A 445 -2.87 16.72 9.88
C ALA A 445 -3.92 15.67 9.55
N GLY A 446 -4.83 15.36 10.49
CA GLY A 446 -5.95 14.45 10.28
C GLY A 446 -6.95 14.96 9.24
N LEU A 447 -7.24 16.26 9.23
CA LEU A 447 -8.11 16.89 8.23
C LEU A 447 -7.45 16.85 6.85
N ASP A 448 -6.16 17.19 6.73
CA ASP A 448 -5.42 17.09 5.47
C ASP A 448 -5.50 15.68 4.88
N ARG A 449 -5.28 14.66 5.72
CA ARG A 449 -5.41 13.24 5.31
C ARG A 449 -6.84 12.91 4.87
N ALA A 450 -7.85 13.38 5.61
CA ALA A 450 -9.26 13.12 5.30
C ALA A 450 -9.71 13.77 3.99
N VAL A 451 -9.11 14.90 3.61
CA VAL A 451 -9.38 15.60 2.34
C VAL A 451 -8.56 15.01 1.18
N GLY A 452 -7.49 14.25 1.47
CA GLY A 452 -6.64 13.62 0.45
C GLY A 452 -5.43 14.46 0.04
N ARG A 453 -4.99 15.33 0.95
CA ARG A 453 -3.75 16.15 0.81
C ARG A 453 -2.53 15.46 1.41
#